data_f2ab6b2110d7195801268359b5eff98e
#
_entry.id   f2ab6b2110d7195801268359b5eff98e
#
_cell.length_a   1.000
_cell.length_b   1.000
_cell.length_c   1.000
_cell.angle_alpha   90.00
_cell.angle_beta   90.00
_cell.angle_gamma   90.00
#
_symmetry.space_group_name_H-M   'P 1'
#
loop_
_entity.id
_entity.type
_entity.pdbx_description
1 polymer ?
#
loop_
_entity_poly.entity_id
_entity_poly.type
_entity_poly.pdbx_seq_one_letter_code
_entity_poly.pdbx_strand_id
1 'polypeptide(L)'
;MELKDIRNTIDQIDDQMLELFVRRMEVARDVAAYKKEHGLPILDSGREREVLNRVTEKAGEGLERYAKLLYQTMFDLSRGYQSALLSAGSPLMKRLEEAVAGKKEKLPNRALVACQGTEGAYAQKACDHMFECANI
;
A
#
# COMPACT_ATOMS: atom_id res chain seq x y z
N MET A 1 8.26 -18.68 27.83
CA MET A 1 7.30 -18.27 26.77
C MET A 1 7.58 -19.15 25.57
N GLU A 2 6.60 -19.91 25.14
CA GLU A 2 6.77 -20.80 23.98
C GLU A 2 6.69 -20.01 22.67
N LEU A 3 7.33 -20.53 21.61
CA LEU A 3 7.32 -19.89 20.30
C LEU A 3 5.88 -19.66 19.76
N LYS A 4 4.97 -20.56 20.11
CA LYS A 4 3.57 -20.45 19.76
C LYS A 4 2.91 -19.21 20.39
N ASP A 5 3.22 -18.93 21.66
CA ASP A 5 2.66 -17.76 22.37
C ASP A 5 3.17 -16.44 21.76
N ILE A 6 4.46 -16.45 21.38
CA ILE A 6 5.08 -15.29 20.70
C ILE A 6 4.38 -15.03 19.36
N ARG A 7 4.16 -16.06 18.55
CA ARG A 7 3.46 -15.95 17.28
C ARG A 7 2.04 -15.45 17.43
N ASN A 8 1.27 -16.02 18.38
CA ASN A 8 -0.08 -15.55 18.65
C ASN A 8 -0.12 -14.06 19.05
N THR A 9 0.90 -13.60 19.77
CA THR A 9 1.00 -12.17 20.12
C THR A 9 1.29 -11.30 18.89
N ILE A 10 2.15 -11.78 17.99
CA ILE A 10 2.43 -11.09 16.72
C ILE A 10 1.17 -11.01 15.87
N ASP A 11 0.44 -12.12 15.70
CA ASP A 11 -0.78 -12.18 14.92
C ASP A 11 -1.82 -11.15 15.42
N GLN A 12 -1.98 -11.02 16.75
CA GLN A 12 -2.88 -10.01 17.32
C GLN A 12 -2.42 -8.56 17.03
N ILE A 13 -1.11 -8.33 17.04
CA ILE A 13 -0.55 -7.00 16.69
C ILE A 13 -0.77 -6.73 15.21
N ASP A 14 -0.56 -7.70 14.34
CA ASP A 14 -0.72 -7.58 12.90
C ASP A 14 -2.19 -7.26 12.53
N ASP A 15 -3.16 -7.91 13.18
CA ASP A 15 -4.58 -7.61 13.02
C ASP A 15 -4.90 -6.14 13.36
N GLN A 16 -4.35 -5.64 14.47
CA GLN A 16 -4.51 -4.23 14.87
C GLN A 16 -3.82 -3.27 13.90
N MET A 17 -2.63 -3.63 13.43
CA MET A 17 -1.91 -2.84 12.44
C MET A 17 -2.68 -2.75 11.12
N LEU A 18 -3.27 -3.86 10.67
CA LEU A 18 -4.08 -3.90 9.47
C LEU A 18 -5.33 -3.01 9.60
N GLU A 19 -6.04 -3.12 10.72
CA GLU A 19 -7.21 -2.26 10.99
C GLU A 19 -6.84 -0.77 10.95
N LEU A 20 -5.77 -0.38 11.62
CA LEU A 20 -5.28 0.99 11.64
C LEU A 20 -4.81 1.47 10.27
N PHE A 21 -4.17 0.59 9.49
CA PHE A 21 -3.77 0.89 8.13
C PHE A 21 -4.98 1.14 7.22
N VAL A 22 -5.99 0.26 7.26
CA VAL A 22 -7.23 0.42 6.49
C VAL A 22 -7.89 1.76 6.82
N ARG A 23 -8.08 2.03 8.11
CA ARG A 23 -8.66 3.30 8.57
C ARG A 23 -7.85 4.51 8.10
N ARG A 24 -6.53 4.42 8.12
CA ARG A 24 -5.65 5.48 7.62
C ARG A 24 -5.84 5.71 6.13
N MET A 25 -6.02 4.65 5.33
CA MET A 25 -6.26 4.75 3.89
C MET A 25 -7.65 5.34 3.58
N GLU A 26 -8.66 5.06 4.40
CA GLU A 26 -9.97 5.70 4.30
C GLU A 26 -9.86 7.22 4.50
N VAL A 27 -9.15 7.67 5.53
CA VAL A 27 -8.89 9.10 5.75
C VAL A 27 -8.06 9.71 4.61
N ALA A 28 -7.12 8.96 4.03
CA ALA A 28 -6.36 9.43 2.86
C ALA A 28 -7.26 9.68 1.64
N ARG A 29 -8.37 8.94 1.49
CA ARG A 29 -9.40 9.22 0.48
C ARG A 29 -10.06 10.59 0.70
N ASP A 30 -10.40 10.91 1.95
CA ASP A 30 -11.01 12.20 2.29
C ASP A 30 -10.03 13.35 2.04
N VAL A 31 -8.75 13.14 2.36
CA VAL A 31 -7.67 14.09 2.02
C VAL A 31 -7.54 14.29 0.51
N ALA A 32 -7.65 13.22 -0.29
CA ALA A 32 -7.62 13.32 -1.76
C ALA A 32 -8.77 14.16 -2.29
N ALA A 33 -9.99 13.94 -1.78
CA ALA A 33 -11.17 14.73 -2.15
C ALA A 33 -10.99 16.22 -1.83
N TYR A 34 -10.51 16.53 -0.63
CA TYR A 34 -10.22 17.90 -0.21
C TYR A 34 -9.17 18.57 -1.11
N LYS A 35 -8.07 17.87 -1.38
CA LYS A 35 -7.00 18.39 -2.24
C LYS A 35 -7.48 18.65 -3.66
N LYS A 36 -8.33 17.79 -4.20
CA LYS A 36 -8.94 17.97 -5.52
C LYS A 36 -9.80 19.23 -5.56
N GLU A 37 -10.64 19.44 -4.58
CA GLU A 37 -11.55 20.60 -4.47
C GLU A 37 -10.76 21.91 -4.39
N HIS A 38 -9.63 21.91 -3.67
CA HIS A 38 -8.82 23.10 -3.44
C HIS A 38 -7.62 23.25 -4.40
N GLY A 39 -7.48 22.38 -5.39
CA GLY A 39 -6.38 22.43 -6.35
C GLY A 39 -5.00 22.21 -5.73
N LEU A 40 -4.92 21.46 -4.62
CA LEU A 40 -3.69 21.21 -3.89
C LEU A 40 -2.96 19.96 -4.44
N PRO A 41 -1.61 19.95 -4.43
CA PRO A 41 -0.84 18.79 -4.86
C PRO A 41 -1.01 17.61 -3.89
N ILE A 42 -0.93 16.38 -4.42
CA ILE A 42 -0.98 15.16 -3.60
C ILE A 42 0.18 15.13 -2.62
N LEU A 43 1.39 15.41 -3.10
CA LEU A 43 2.59 15.45 -2.27
C LEU A 43 2.56 16.68 -1.35
N ASP A 44 2.68 16.43 -0.06
CA ASP A 44 2.93 17.42 0.99
C ASP A 44 4.21 17.04 1.74
N SER A 45 5.34 17.47 1.20
CA SER A 45 6.66 17.13 1.76
C SER A 45 6.90 17.72 3.15
N GLY A 46 6.26 18.85 3.47
CA GLY A 46 6.31 19.45 4.80
C GLY A 46 5.64 18.55 5.83
N ARG A 47 4.41 18.13 5.54
CA ARG A 47 3.66 17.24 6.41
C ARG A 47 4.30 15.85 6.56
N GLU A 48 4.80 15.27 5.47
CA GLU A 48 5.51 13.99 5.54
C GLU A 48 6.74 14.07 6.44
N ARG A 49 7.50 15.16 6.37
CA ARG A 49 8.67 15.40 7.23
C ARG A 49 8.29 15.53 8.71
N GLU A 50 7.25 16.28 9.01
CA GLU A 50 6.74 16.38 10.39
C GLU A 50 6.38 15.02 10.97
N VAL A 51 5.66 14.20 10.19
CA VAL A 51 5.25 12.86 10.63
C VAL A 51 6.47 11.97 10.81
N LEU A 52 7.44 11.98 9.88
CA LEU A 52 8.67 11.21 10.01
C LEU A 52 9.45 11.57 11.28
N ASN A 53 9.64 12.84 11.57
CA ASN A 53 10.32 13.28 12.78
C ASN A 53 9.61 12.74 14.02
N ARG A 54 8.30 12.94 14.09
CA ARG A 54 7.49 12.48 15.23
C ARG A 54 7.57 10.96 15.44
N VAL A 55 7.49 10.16 14.38
CA VAL A 55 7.50 8.69 14.52
C VAL A 55 8.89 8.16 14.83
N THR A 56 9.92 8.80 14.30
CA THR A 56 11.31 8.47 14.61
C THR A 56 11.60 8.72 16.10
N GLU A 57 11.20 9.87 16.63
CA GLU A 57 11.33 10.18 18.05
C GLU A 57 10.57 9.19 18.95
N LYS A 58 9.37 8.77 18.53
CA LYS A 58 8.51 7.86 19.29
C LYS A 58 8.91 6.39 19.21
N ALA A 59 9.63 5.99 18.17
CA ALA A 59 10.00 4.59 17.96
C ALA A 59 10.95 4.03 19.05
N GLY A 60 11.69 4.91 19.71
CA GLY A 60 12.67 4.54 20.70
C GLY A 60 13.98 4.05 20.10
N GLU A 61 14.99 3.96 20.95
CA GLU A 61 16.36 3.62 20.56
C GLU A 61 16.44 2.29 19.82
N GLY A 62 17.09 2.32 18.66
CA GLY A 62 17.32 1.15 17.81
C GLY A 62 16.19 0.83 16.80
N LEU A 63 15.01 1.44 16.93
CA LEU A 63 13.89 1.22 16.01
C LEU A 63 13.61 2.41 15.08
N GLU A 64 14.30 3.53 15.22
CA GLU A 64 14.08 4.77 14.48
C GLU A 64 14.16 4.57 12.97
N ARG A 65 15.18 3.85 12.53
CA ARG A 65 15.39 3.55 11.10
C ARG A 65 14.24 2.72 10.52
N TYR A 66 13.79 1.72 11.26
CA TYR A 66 12.72 0.84 10.82
C TYR A 66 11.38 1.57 10.77
N ALA A 67 11.07 2.38 11.78
CA ALA A 67 9.90 3.24 11.80
C ALA A 67 9.91 4.22 10.63
N LYS A 68 11.05 4.83 10.33
CA LYS A 68 11.21 5.73 9.19
C LYS A 68 10.89 5.03 7.86
N LEU A 69 11.46 3.84 7.62
CA LEU A 69 11.23 3.06 6.41
C LEU A 69 9.76 2.65 6.26
N LEU A 70 9.15 2.17 7.35
CA LEU A 70 7.74 1.82 7.38
C LEU A 70 6.85 3.00 6.98
N TYR A 71 7.08 4.17 7.55
CA TYR A 71 6.28 5.36 7.25
C TYR A 71 6.55 5.92 5.86
N GLN A 72 7.77 5.85 5.35
CA GLN A 72 8.07 6.21 3.96
C GLN A 72 7.29 5.34 2.98
N THR A 73 7.28 4.01 3.18
CA THR A 73 6.48 3.07 2.39
C THR A 73 4.98 3.40 2.49
N MET A 74 4.50 3.68 3.69
CA MET A 74 3.11 4.05 3.92
C MET A 74 2.72 5.35 3.19
N PHE A 75 3.62 6.33 3.09
CA PHE A 75 3.38 7.55 2.31
C PHE A 75 3.33 7.26 0.82
N ASP A 76 4.23 6.42 0.30
CA ASP A 76 4.22 6.00 -1.10
C ASP A 76 2.91 5.31 -1.47
N LEU A 77 2.46 4.37 -0.64
CA LEU A 77 1.17 3.68 -0.81
C LEU A 77 -0.01 4.67 -0.76
N SER A 78 0.01 5.59 0.19
CA SER A 78 -1.04 6.61 0.34
C SER A 78 -1.10 7.56 -0.87
N ARG A 79 0.05 8.02 -1.38
CA ARG A 79 0.11 8.84 -2.59
C ARG A 79 -0.38 8.09 -3.82
N GLY A 80 0.04 6.83 -3.98
CA GLY A 80 -0.43 5.98 -5.07
C GLY A 80 -1.94 5.81 -5.05
N TYR A 81 -2.50 5.54 -3.88
CA TYR A 81 -3.94 5.42 -3.69
C TYR A 81 -4.70 6.72 -4.00
N GLN A 82 -4.21 7.87 -3.50
CA GLN A 82 -4.79 9.18 -3.81
C GLN A 82 -4.72 9.48 -5.31
N SER A 83 -3.58 9.20 -5.96
CA SER A 83 -3.43 9.38 -7.41
C SER A 83 -4.42 8.54 -8.20
N ALA A 84 -4.62 7.29 -7.84
CA ALA A 84 -5.58 6.40 -8.50
C ALA A 84 -7.01 6.94 -8.38
N LEU A 85 -7.40 7.44 -7.19
CA LEU A 85 -8.72 8.05 -6.97
C LEU A 85 -8.92 9.33 -7.79
N LEU A 86 -7.89 10.16 -7.91
CA LEU A 86 -7.96 11.41 -8.67
C LEU A 86 -7.96 11.18 -10.17
N SER A 87 -7.29 10.13 -10.63
CA SER A 87 -7.22 9.74 -12.05
C SER A 87 -8.49 9.02 -12.53
N ALA A 88 -9.25 8.45 -11.60
CA ALA A 88 -10.50 7.76 -11.93
C ALA A 88 -11.46 8.71 -12.65
N GLY A 89 -11.86 8.35 -13.89
CA GLY A 89 -12.78 9.13 -14.71
C GLY A 89 -12.15 10.29 -15.47
N SER A 90 -10.82 10.42 -15.49
CA SER A 90 -10.17 11.39 -16.39
C SER A 90 -10.43 11.03 -17.86
N PRO A 91 -10.48 12.02 -18.80
CA PRO A 91 -10.68 11.73 -20.22
C PRO A 91 -9.63 10.80 -20.81
N LEU A 92 -8.38 10.90 -20.33
CA LEU A 92 -7.29 10.02 -20.73
C LEU A 92 -7.51 8.59 -20.23
N MET A 93 -7.95 8.42 -18.97
CA MET A 93 -8.23 7.10 -18.39
C MET A 93 -9.36 6.41 -19.15
N LYS A 94 -10.44 7.12 -19.48
CA LYS A 94 -11.54 6.59 -20.30
C LYS A 94 -11.05 6.12 -21.68
N ARG A 95 -10.21 6.91 -22.35
CA ARG A 95 -9.62 6.51 -23.65
C ARG A 95 -8.71 5.28 -23.53
N LEU A 96 -7.97 5.15 -22.43
CA LEU A 96 -7.15 3.96 -22.15
C LEU A 96 -8.04 2.74 -21.88
N GLU A 97 -9.08 2.90 -21.08
CA GLU A 97 -10.05 1.83 -20.80
C GLU A 97 -10.77 1.38 -22.07
N GLU A 98 -11.20 2.29 -22.92
CA GLU A 98 -11.81 1.99 -24.22
C GLU A 98 -10.82 1.27 -25.15
N ALA A 99 -9.56 1.70 -25.19
CA ALA A 99 -8.52 1.06 -26.01
C ALA A 99 -8.17 -0.35 -25.53
N VAL A 100 -8.28 -0.62 -24.23
CA VAL A 100 -7.97 -1.92 -23.60
C VAL A 100 -9.20 -2.84 -23.56
N ALA A 101 -10.43 -2.29 -23.58
CA ALA A 101 -11.67 -3.07 -23.49
C ALA A 101 -11.86 -4.12 -24.61
N GLY A 102 -11.15 -3.99 -25.73
CA GLY A 102 -11.13 -4.97 -26.81
C GLY A 102 -10.01 -6.02 -26.73
N LYS A 103 -9.16 -5.96 -25.72
CA LYS A 103 -7.96 -6.82 -25.61
C LYS A 103 -7.98 -7.66 -24.34
N LYS A 104 -8.17 -8.97 -24.53
CA LYS A 104 -7.94 -10.10 -23.61
C LYS A 104 -8.50 -9.97 -22.17
N GLU A 105 -9.00 -11.09 -21.69
CA GLU A 105 -9.39 -11.28 -20.27
C GLU A 105 -8.33 -10.68 -19.33
N LYS A 106 -8.78 -9.80 -18.46
CA LYS A 106 -7.93 -9.28 -17.39
C LYS A 106 -7.54 -10.43 -16.48
N LEU A 107 -6.27 -10.53 -16.12
CA LEU A 107 -5.85 -11.43 -15.07
C LEU A 107 -6.65 -11.10 -13.79
N PRO A 108 -7.09 -12.11 -13.03
CA PRO A 108 -7.84 -11.88 -11.81
C PRO A 108 -6.96 -11.13 -10.79
N ASN A 109 -7.54 -10.16 -10.07
CA ASN A 109 -6.81 -9.42 -9.04
C ASN A 109 -6.39 -10.31 -7.86
N ARG A 110 -7.13 -11.40 -7.63
CA ARG A 110 -6.79 -12.42 -6.63
C ARG A 110 -6.69 -13.77 -7.33
N ALA A 111 -5.60 -14.46 -7.11
CA ALA A 111 -5.36 -15.79 -7.65
C ALA A 111 -4.60 -16.65 -6.65
N LEU A 112 -4.95 -17.92 -6.58
CA LEU A 112 -4.08 -18.94 -6.00
C LEU A 112 -3.16 -19.42 -7.11
N VAL A 113 -1.87 -19.17 -6.97
CA VAL A 113 -0.89 -19.45 -8.02
C VAL A 113 0.13 -20.46 -7.50
N ALA A 114 0.28 -21.57 -8.22
CA ALA A 114 1.39 -22.49 -7.98
C ALA A 114 2.59 -22.06 -8.81
N CYS A 115 3.72 -21.84 -8.17
CA CYS A 115 4.97 -21.53 -8.84
C CYS A 115 6.08 -22.50 -8.40
N GLN A 116 7.06 -22.69 -9.28
CA GLN A 116 8.21 -23.55 -9.01
C GLN A 116 9.24 -22.79 -8.18
N GLY A 117 9.80 -23.45 -7.17
CA GLY A 117 10.90 -22.92 -6.35
C GLY A 117 10.53 -22.77 -4.88
N THR A 118 11.47 -22.22 -4.13
CA THR A 118 11.30 -21.87 -2.71
C THR A 118 10.79 -20.44 -2.58
N GLU A 119 10.31 -20.09 -1.39
CA GLU A 119 9.89 -18.73 -1.05
C GLU A 119 11.01 -17.72 -1.38
N GLY A 120 10.65 -16.62 -2.05
CA GLY A 120 11.59 -15.61 -2.54
C GLY A 120 12.24 -15.90 -3.91
N ALA A 121 11.89 -17.01 -4.56
CA ALA A 121 12.39 -17.35 -5.90
C ALA A 121 11.88 -16.37 -6.98
N TYR A 122 12.58 -16.33 -8.12
CA TYR A 122 12.18 -15.48 -9.25
C TYR A 122 10.77 -15.77 -9.78
N ALA A 123 10.32 -17.01 -9.71
CA ALA A 123 8.97 -17.39 -10.12
C ALA A 123 7.91 -16.74 -9.22
N GLN A 124 8.14 -16.69 -7.90
CA GLN A 124 7.27 -15.98 -6.97
C GLN A 124 7.22 -14.48 -7.29
N LYS A 125 8.38 -13.84 -7.50
CA LYS A 125 8.44 -12.42 -7.88
C LYS A 125 7.70 -12.12 -9.18
N ALA A 126 7.73 -13.04 -10.15
CA ALA A 126 6.96 -12.91 -11.38
C ALA A 126 5.45 -13.00 -11.12
N CYS A 127 5.00 -13.90 -10.23
CA CYS A 127 3.60 -14.00 -9.84
C CYS A 127 3.12 -12.74 -9.12
N ASP A 128 3.90 -12.20 -8.19
CA ASP A 128 3.60 -10.96 -7.48
C ASP A 128 3.50 -9.74 -8.42
N HIS A 129 4.23 -9.80 -9.54
CA HIS A 129 4.17 -8.76 -10.59
C HIS A 129 2.96 -8.91 -11.53
N MET A 130 2.50 -10.15 -11.74
CA MET A 130 1.38 -10.45 -12.64
C MET A 130 0.02 -10.34 -11.97
N PHE A 131 -0.05 -10.54 -10.66
CA PHE A 131 -1.27 -10.54 -9.87
C PHE A 131 -1.10 -9.60 -8.68
N GLU A 132 -1.99 -8.63 -8.53
CA GLU A 132 -1.92 -7.65 -7.44
C GLU A 132 -2.05 -8.26 -6.05
N CYS A 133 -2.77 -9.38 -5.93
CA CYS A 133 -2.97 -10.13 -4.69
C CYS A 133 -2.82 -11.63 -4.98
N ALA A 134 -1.59 -12.08 -5.24
CA ALA A 134 -1.31 -13.50 -5.40
C ALA A 134 -1.20 -14.17 -4.01
N ASN A 135 -1.89 -15.29 -3.84
CA ASN A 135 -1.62 -16.25 -2.76
C ASN A 135 -0.86 -17.43 -3.38
N ILE A 136 0.33 -17.68 -2.89
CA ILE A 136 1.23 -18.74 -3.35
C ILE A 136 1.32 -19.84 -2.32
#